data_c76b3082599ce37ccfa639deafededa5
#
_entry.id   c76b3082599ce37ccfa639deafededa5
#
_cell.length_a   1.000
_cell.length_b   1.000
_cell.length_c   1.000
_cell.angle_alpha   90.00
_cell.angle_beta   90.00
_cell.angle_gamma   90.00
#
_symmetry.space_group_name_H-M   'P 1'
#
loop_
_entity.id
_entity.type
_entity.pdbx_description
1 polymer ?
#
loop_
_entity_poly.entity_id
_entity_poly.type
_entity_poly.pdbx_seq_one_letter_code
_entity_poly.pdbx_strand_id
1 'polypeptide(L)'
;MTRFSLFPQTWRRARVRAGWGIVACAVWLSGCAGTPKPASTRHEAFGAAETYSRLIDATPAQTCEAGRRALLSQGYIVNSSSPDLVEGTKHFQPDVESHLKMLIRVVCVPEDAQGQVSLAFVTGVQESYSLKKANTSASLGLSAIGSLSIPLMSSSDSMVKVGVETISEESFYDGFFSLLQQYLNEKP
;
A
#
# COMPACT_ATOMS: atom_id res chain seq x y z
N MET A 1 43.45 -20.08 -62.08
CA MET A 1 43.01 -21.05 -63.06
C MET A 1 41.52 -21.27 -62.80
N THR A 2 40.65 -20.54 -63.52
CA THR A 2 39.77 -20.98 -64.60
C THR A 2 38.77 -22.08 -64.15
N ARG A 3 37.43 -21.95 -64.31
CA ARG A 3 36.50 -21.46 -65.35
C ARG A 3 35.08 -21.47 -64.73
N PHE A 4 34.27 -20.50 -64.85
CA PHE A 4 33.20 -20.18 -65.80
C PHE A 4 32.31 -21.35 -66.28
N SER A 5 31.01 -21.22 -66.03
CA SER A 5 29.88 -21.59 -66.90
C SER A 5 28.57 -21.32 -66.15
N LEU A 6 27.79 -20.31 -66.36
CA LEU A 6 26.84 -19.88 -67.40
C LEU A 6 25.66 -20.85 -67.61
N PHE A 7 24.46 -20.45 -67.05
CA PHE A 7 23.11 -20.30 -67.63
C PHE A 7 22.41 -21.53 -68.33
N PRO A 8 21.08 -21.56 -68.49
CA PRO A 8 20.04 -20.51 -68.45
C PRO A 8 18.68 -20.87 -67.75
N GLN A 9 17.88 -19.81 -67.69
CA GLN A 9 16.44 -19.72 -67.39
C GLN A 9 15.54 -20.63 -68.25
N THR A 10 14.43 -21.10 -67.68
CA THR A 10 13.11 -21.08 -68.35
C THR A 10 11.98 -21.10 -67.33
N TRP A 11 11.24 -20.07 -67.30
CA TRP A 11 9.80 -19.86 -67.26
C TRP A 11 8.90 -21.06 -66.97
N ARG A 12 8.11 -20.98 -65.87
CA ARG A 12 6.67 -21.26 -65.96
C ARG A 12 5.88 -20.40 -64.98
N ARG A 13 5.07 -19.51 -65.55
CA ARG A 13 3.96 -18.87 -64.90
C ARG A 13 2.86 -19.90 -64.69
N ALA A 14 2.35 -20.06 -63.45
CA ALA A 14 1.02 -20.56 -63.22
C ALA A 14 0.45 -19.93 -61.98
N ARG A 15 -0.48 -19.09 -62.18
CA ARG A 15 -1.62 -18.64 -61.43
C ARG A 15 -1.97 -19.53 -60.22
N VAL A 16 -2.03 -18.94 -59.03
CA VAL A 16 -3.09 -19.19 -58.04
C VAL A 16 -3.42 -17.88 -57.35
N ARG A 17 -4.45 -17.26 -57.84
CA ARG A 17 -5.25 -16.28 -57.13
C ARG A 17 -6.21 -17.11 -56.28
N ALA A 18 -6.34 -16.74 -55.02
CA ALA A 18 -7.33 -17.13 -54.01
C ALA A 18 -6.66 -17.78 -52.81
N GLY A 19 -6.50 -17.00 -51.74
CA GLY A 19 -6.05 -17.52 -50.45
C GLY A 19 -5.57 -16.46 -49.47
N TRP A 20 -5.52 -15.19 -49.83
CA TRP A 20 -4.99 -14.14 -48.94
C TRP A 20 -6.04 -13.43 -48.10
N GLY A 21 -7.30 -13.84 -48.10
CA GLY A 21 -8.39 -13.21 -47.37
C GLY A 21 -8.65 -13.75 -45.97
N ILE A 22 -8.13 -14.88 -45.57
CA ILE A 22 -8.52 -15.56 -44.32
C ILE A 22 -7.43 -15.44 -43.22
N VAL A 23 -6.19 -15.18 -43.59
CA VAL A 23 -5.09 -15.10 -42.61
C VAL A 23 -5.00 -13.74 -41.95
N ALA A 24 -5.59 -12.69 -42.53
CA ALA A 24 -5.51 -11.33 -41.99
C ALA A 24 -6.49 -11.05 -40.82
N CYS A 25 -7.51 -11.85 -40.58
CA CYS A 25 -8.49 -11.67 -39.51
C CYS A 25 -8.14 -12.35 -38.17
N ALA A 26 -7.14 -13.25 -38.15
CA ALA A 26 -6.81 -13.98 -36.92
C ALA A 26 -5.82 -13.26 -35.96
N VAL A 27 -5.24 -12.15 -36.38
CA VAL A 27 -4.18 -11.44 -35.60
C VAL A 27 -4.74 -10.34 -34.69
N TRP A 28 -6.03 -9.98 -34.78
CA TRP A 28 -6.62 -8.86 -34.02
C TRP A 28 -7.36 -9.27 -32.75
N LEU A 29 -7.34 -10.55 -32.35
CA LEU A 29 -7.96 -11.03 -31.11
C LEU A 29 -6.96 -11.42 -30.01
N SER A 30 -5.72 -10.96 -30.06
CA SER A 30 -4.86 -10.96 -28.87
C SER A 30 -5.29 -9.84 -27.94
N GLY A 31 -6.52 -9.97 -27.39
CA GLY A 31 -7.03 -9.13 -26.34
C GLY A 31 -6.09 -9.20 -25.14
N CYS A 32 -5.75 -8.04 -24.60
CA CYS A 32 -5.07 -7.88 -23.33
C CYS A 32 -5.76 -8.74 -22.26
N ALA A 33 -5.29 -9.96 -22.05
CA ALA A 33 -5.52 -10.69 -20.84
C ALA A 33 -4.73 -9.95 -19.76
N GLY A 34 -5.39 -8.97 -19.10
CA GLY A 34 -4.89 -8.40 -17.86
C GLY A 34 -4.64 -9.59 -16.94
N THR A 35 -3.38 -9.88 -16.64
CA THR A 35 -3.02 -10.85 -15.63
C THR A 35 -3.72 -10.43 -14.34
N PRO A 36 -4.63 -11.25 -13.78
CA PRO A 36 -5.20 -10.94 -12.48
C PRO A 36 -4.01 -10.82 -11.51
N LYS A 37 -3.87 -9.65 -10.89
CA LYS A 37 -2.90 -9.44 -9.82
C LYS A 37 -3.16 -10.54 -8.80
N PRO A 38 -2.20 -11.46 -8.53
CA PRO A 38 -2.44 -12.53 -7.59
C PRO A 38 -2.85 -11.87 -6.28
N ALA A 39 -4.01 -12.27 -5.74
CA ALA A 39 -4.36 -11.97 -4.37
C ALA A 39 -3.25 -12.60 -3.53
N SER A 40 -2.29 -11.79 -3.08
CA SER A 40 -1.23 -12.25 -2.21
C SER A 40 -1.90 -12.61 -0.88
N THR A 41 -2.22 -13.88 -0.69
CA THR A 41 -2.32 -14.42 0.65
C THR A 41 -0.92 -14.26 1.24
N ARG A 42 -0.71 -13.16 1.96
CA ARG A 42 0.53 -12.96 2.69
C ARG A 42 0.55 -14.03 3.78
N HIS A 43 1.29 -15.08 3.53
CA HIS A 43 1.67 -16.00 4.60
C HIS A 43 2.68 -15.25 5.46
N GLU A 44 2.35 -15.08 6.74
CA GLU A 44 3.29 -14.54 7.72
C GLU A 44 4.54 -15.43 7.74
N ALA A 45 5.69 -14.85 7.43
CA ALA A 45 6.98 -15.54 7.45
C ALA A 45 7.87 -14.85 8.49
N PHE A 46 8.08 -15.50 9.62
CA PHE A 46 9.02 -15.03 10.64
C PHE A 46 10.45 -15.22 10.17
N GLY A 47 11.08 -14.19 9.63
CA GLY A 47 12.42 -14.33 9.05
C GLY A 47 13.34 -13.12 9.13
N ALA A 48 12.82 -11.90 9.10
CA ALA A 48 13.62 -10.68 9.13
C ALA A 48 13.36 -9.90 10.42
N ALA A 49 14.13 -10.19 11.46
CA ALA A 49 13.98 -9.54 12.76
C ALA A 49 14.37 -8.05 12.76
N GLU A 50 15.22 -7.64 11.82
CA GLU A 50 15.87 -6.32 11.87
C GLU A 50 15.05 -5.18 11.29
N THR A 51 14.06 -5.46 10.44
CA THR A 51 13.24 -4.41 9.82
C THR A 51 12.46 -3.60 10.86
N TYR A 52 11.90 -4.27 11.85
CA TYR A 52 10.98 -3.68 12.83
C TYR A 52 11.65 -3.38 14.18
N SER A 53 12.95 -3.67 14.34
CA SER A 53 13.66 -3.51 15.61
C SER A 53 15.08 -3.00 15.41
N ARG A 54 15.58 -2.24 16.40
CA ARG A 54 16.96 -1.78 16.46
C ARG A 54 17.46 -1.78 17.91
N LEU A 55 18.69 -2.19 18.07
CA LEU A 55 19.42 -2.03 19.33
C LEU A 55 19.85 -0.56 19.48
N ILE A 56 19.56 0.03 20.61
CA ILE A 56 19.80 1.45 20.92
C ILE A 56 20.64 1.53 22.20
N ASP A 57 21.75 2.24 22.13
CA ASP A 57 22.64 2.49 23.27
C ASP A 57 22.09 3.61 24.16
N ALA A 58 20.95 3.32 24.77
CA ALA A 58 20.23 4.18 25.70
C ALA A 58 19.21 3.36 26.49
N THR A 59 18.80 3.86 27.63
CA THR A 59 17.76 3.22 28.45
C THR A 59 16.40 3.19 27.71
N PRO A 60 15.51 2.24 28.02
CA PRO A 60 14.18 2.19 27.40
C PRO A 60 13.42 3.53 27.48
N ALA A 61 13.50 4.20 28.62
CA ALA A 61 12.82 5.49 28.82
C ALA A 61 13.41 6.60 27.92
N GLN A 62 14.72 6.65 27.74
CA GLN A 62 15.37 7.60 26.84
C GLN A 62 15.04 7.30 25.38
N THR A 63 15.05 6.03 25.01
CA THR A 63 14.74 5.58 23.66
C THR A 63 13.29 5.90 23.29
N CYS A 64 12.32 5.60 24.17
CA CYS A 64 10.93 5.94 23.94
C CYS A 64 10.67 7.45 23.96
N GLU A 65 11.37 8.23 24.79
CA GLU A 65 11.30 9.70 24.75
C GLU A 65 11.83 10.26 23.43
N ALA A 66 12.95 9.72 22.91
CA ALA A 66 13.45 10.09 21.58
C ALA A 66 12.45 9.72 20.49
N GLY A 67 11.85 8.53 20.56
CA GLY A 67 10.78 8.11 19.66
C GLY A 67 9.55 9.03 19.70
N ARG A 68 9.17 9.50 20.89
CA ARG A 68 8.10 10.50 21.09
C ARG A 68 8.43 11.81 20.38
N ARG A 69 9.65 12.32 20.54
CA ARG A 69 10.11 13.54 19.85
C ARG A 69 10.15 13.37 18.35
N ALA A 70 10.61 12.20 17.87
CA ALA A 70 10.61 11.86 16.46
C ALA A 70 9.18 11.90 15.88
N LEU A 71 8.19 11.30 16.53
CA LEU A 71 6.80 11.34 16.10
C LEU A 71 6.24 12.78 16.09
N LEU A 72 6.47 13.54 17.14
CA LEU A 72 6.01 14.94 17.26
C LEU A 72 6.61 15.81 16.15
N SER A 73 7.90 15.65 15.83
CA SER A 73 8.57 16.43 14.79
C SER A 73 8.00 16.16 13.39
N GLN A 74 7.43 14.98 13.17
CA GLN A 74 6.78 14.59 11.92
C GLN A 74 5.28 14.91 11.90
N GLY A 75 4.76 15.60 12.94
CA GLY A 75 3.36 16.03 13.02
C GLY A 75 2.39 14.91 13.42
N TYR A 76 2.87 13.88 14.10
CA TYR A 76 2.00 12.89 14.72
C TYR A 76 1.39 13.46 16.01
N ILE A 77 0.15 13.08 16.27
CA ILE A 77 -0.52 13.32 17.56
C ILE A 77 -0.19 12.12 18.44
N VAL A 78 0.49 12.37 19.56
CA VAL A 78 0.83 11.31 20.53
C VAL A 78 -0.42 10.98 21.35
N ASN A 79 -0.89 9.74 21.25
CA ASN A 79 -2.11 9.26 21.91
C ASN A 79 -1.81 8.57 23.25
N SER A 80 -0.65 7.90 23.33
CA SER A 80 -0.18 7.23 24.54
C SER A 80 1.32 7.39 24.65
N SER A 81 1.80 7.60 25.88
CA SER A 81 3.22 7.71 26.18
C SER A 81 3.49 7.22 27.61
N SER A 82 4.36 6.21 27.70
CA SER A 82 4.93 5.69 28.94
C SER A 82 6.43 5.50 28.77
N PRO A 83 7.20 5.16 29.82
CA PRO A 83 8.64 4.99 29.70
C PRO A 83 9.08 3.92 28.72
N ASP A 84 8.18 2.98 28.38
CA ASP A 84 8.43 1.81 27.55
C ASP A 84 7.55 1.72 26.30
N LEU A 85 6.60 2.65 26.12
CA LEU A 85 5.66 2.64 25.00
C LEU A 85 5.32 4.06 24.55
N VAL A 86 5.32 4.28 23.24
CA VAL A 86 4.79 5.49 22.61
C VAL A 86 3.92 5.13 21.44
N GLU A 87 2.73 5.73 21.36
CA GLU A 87 1.84 5.63 20.21
C GLU A 87 1.52 7.01 19.66
N GLY A 88 1.58 7.13 18.34
CA GLY A 88 1.18 8.34 17.64
C GLY A 88 0.34 8.06 16.42
N THR A 89 -0.58 8.96 16.11
CA THR A 89 -1.42 8.90 14.91
C THR A 89 -1.26 10.15 14.07
N LYS A 90 -1.37 9.98 12.76
CA LYS A 90 -1.41 11.06 11.80
C LYS A 90 -2.46 10.78 10.74
N HIS A 91 -3.21 11.79 10.36
CA HIS A 91 -4.28 11.70 9.37
C HIS A 91 -3.85 12.38 8.08
N PHE A 92 -4.21 11.76 6.94
CA PHE A 92 -3.95 12.27 5.61
C PHE A 92 -5.25 12.22 4.80
N GLN A 93 -5.43 13.19 3.92
CA GLN A 93 -6.53 13.20 2.99
C GLN A 93 -5.96 13.37 1.58
N PRO A 94 -5.61 12.26 0.89
CA PRO A 94 -5.03 12.32 -0.45
C PRO A 94 -6.02 12.84 -1.49
N ASP A 95 -7.31 12.59 -1.30
CA ASP A 95 -8.41 13.11 -2.13
C ASP A 95 -9.70 13.31 -1.31
N VAL A 96 -10.75 13.85 -1.97
CA VAL A 96 -12.00 14.24 -1.30
C VAL A 96 -12.77 13.04 -0.72
N GLU A 97 -12.62 11.86 -1.30
CA GLU A 97 -13.37 10.64 -0.93
C GLU A 97 -12.52 9.61 -0.19
N SER A 98 -11.23 9.90 0.03
CA SER A 98 -10.26 8.99 0.62
C SER A 98 -9.56 9.61 1.82
N HIS A 99 -9.54 8.90 2.94
CA HIS A 99 -8.83 9.28 4.13
C HIS A 99 -7.90 8.15 4.58
N LEU A 100 -6.69 8.51 4.96
CA LEU A 100 -5.71 7.60 5.51
C LEU A 100 -5.42 7.98 6.95
N LYS A 101 -5.30 6.99 7.81
CA LYS A 101 -4.82 7.14 9.18
C LYS A 101 -3.59 6.26 9.36
N MET A 102 -2.51 6.85 9.75
CA MET A 102 -1.27 6.16 10.11
C MET A 102 -1.14 6.10 11.62
N LEU A 103 -0.91 4.90 12.14
CA LEU A 103 -0.60 4.64 13.55
C LEU A 103 0.83 4.12 13.60
N ILE A 104 1.66 4.73 14.43
CA ILE A 104 2.99 4.22 14.76
C ILE A 104 3.04 3.90 16.25
N ARG A 105 3.50 2.68 16.55
CA ARG A 105 3.73 2.20 17.91
C ARG A 105 5.21 1.91 18.07
N VAL A 106 5.81 2.45 19.13
CA VAL A 106 7.19 2.22 19.53
C VAL A 106 7.18 1.56 20.91
N VAL A 107 7.81 0.40 21.04
CA VAL A 107 7.98 -0.31 22.30
C VAL A 107 9.46 -0.43 22.60
N CYS A 108 9.87 0.00 23.78
CA CYS A 108 11.27 0.03 24.20
C CYS A 108 11.47 -0.94 25.37
N VAL A 109 12.22 -2.01 25.15
CA VAL A 109 12.49 -3.01 26.20
C VAL A 109 13.96 -3.01 26.56
N PRO A 110 14.32 -3.27 27.83
CA PRO A 110 15.72 -3.40 28.22
C PRO A 110 16.32 -4.66 27.57
N GLU A 111 17.53 -4.53 27.01
CA GLU A 111 18.27 -5.65 26.42
C GLU A 111 19.32 -6.18 27.39
N ASP A 112 19.83 -5.35 28.29
CA ASP A 112 20.83 -5.72 29.29
C ASP A 112 20.24 -5.71 30.71
N ALA A 113 20.86 -6.43 31.62
CA ALA A 113 20.46 -6.53 33.04
C ALA A 113 20.55 -5.18 33.79
N GLN A 114 21.36 -4.26 33.29
CA GLN A 114 21.58 -2.94 33.86
C GLN A 114 20.56 -1.91 33.30
N GLY A 115 19.83 -2.26 32.23
CA GLY A 115 18.88 -1.40 31.57
C GLY A 115 19.51 -0.17 30.89
N GLN A 116 20.80 -0.26 30.51
CA GLN A 116 21.50 0.81 29.81
C GLN A 116 21.36 0.74 28.30
N VAL A 117 21.03 -0.44 27.78
CA VAL A 117 20.80 -0.71 26.37
C VAL A 117 19.35 -1.15 26.19
N SER A 118 18.70 -0.68 25.16
CA SER A 118 17.33 -1.05 24.85
C SER A 118 17.18 -1.61 23.44
N LEU A 119 16.21 -2.50 23.26
CA LEU A 119 15.73 -2.92 21.97
C LEU A 119 14.43 -2.16 21.69
N ALA A 120 14.43 -1.34 20.64
CA ALA A 120 13.26 -0.61 20.20
C ALA A 120 12.54 -1.38 19.09
N PHE A 121 11.28 -1.72 19.30
CA PHE A 121 10.38 -2.29 18.31
C PHE A 121 9.46 -1.19 17.77
N VAL A 122 9.33 -1.12 16.44
CA VAL A 122 8.49 -0.13 15.78
C VAL A 122 7.51 -0.83 14.86
N THR A 123 6.24 -0.49 14.96
CA THR A 123 5.20 -0.99 14.06
C THR A 123 4.43 0.19 13.48
N GLY A 124 4.38 0.28 12.15
CA GLY A 124 3.55 1.22 11.41
C GLY A 124 2.34 0.53 10.81
N VAL A 125 1.15 1.06 11.05
CA VAL A 125 -0.11 0.55 10.48
C VAL A 125 -0.81 1.68 9.74
N GLN A 126 -1.20 1.43 8.50
CA GLN A 126 -2.01 2.32 7.69
C GLN A 126 -3.44 1.81 7.60
N GLU A 127 -4.40 2.63 8.00
CA GLU A 127 -5.82 2.39 7.82
C GLU A 127 -6.36 3.29 6.71
N SER A 128 -7.08 2.69 5.76
CA SER A 128 -7.70 3.38 4.63
C SER A 128 -9.21 3.44 4.84
N TYR A 129 -9.77 4.63 4.65
CA TYR A 129 -11.20 4.90 4.74
C TYR A 129 -11.69 5.50 3.42
N SER A 130 -12.88 5.11 2.99
CA SER A 130 -13.54 5.65 1.80
C SER A 130 -14.93 6.13 2.14
N LEU A 131 -15.35 7.22 1.49
CA LEU A 131 -16.69 7.76 1.60
C LEU A 131 -17.67 6.87 0.83
N LYS A 132 -18.62 6.26 1.52
CA LYS A 132 -19.75 5.55 0.89
C LYS A 132 -20.99 6.40 0.96
N LYS A 133 -21.53 6.73 -0.20
CA LYS A 133 -22.84 7.38 -0.37
C LYS A 133 -23.93 6.31 -0.27
N ALA A 134 -24.71 6.32 0.79
CA ALA A 134 -25.85 5.44 0.92
C ALA A 134 -27.04 6.05 0.14
N ASN A 135 -27.34 5.49 -1.04
CA ASN A 135 -28.58 5.83 -1.75
C ASN A 135 -29.74 5.07 -1.09
N THR A 136 -30.34 5.64 -0.07
CA THR A 136 -31.60 5.14 0.49
C THR A 136 -32.75 5.64 -0.38
N SER A 137 -33.13 4.87 -1.39
CA SER A 137 -34.42 5.04 -2.06
C SER A 137 -35.50 4.34 -1.24
N ALA A 138 -36.23 5.09 -0.42
CA ALA A 138 -37.42 4.57 0.24
C ALA A 138 -38.59 4.59 -0.78
N SER A 139 -38.95 3.41 -1.29
CA SER A 139 -40.16 3.25 -2.08
C SER A 139 -41.36 3.09 -1.13
N LEU A 140 -42.16 4.15 -0.97
CA LEU A 140 -43.46 4.07 -0.33
C LEU A 140 -44.44 3.50 -1.36
N GLY A 141 -44.73 2.20 -1.26
CA GLY A 141 -45.79 1.55 -2.04
C GLY A 141 -47.18 1.96 -1.55
N LEU A 142 -47.78 2.94 -2.21
CA LEU A 142 -49.22 3.17 -2.13
C LEU A 142 -49.90 2.29 -3.17
N SER A 143 -50.52 1.21 -2.73
CA SER A 143 -51.07 0.12 -3.57
C SER A 143 -52.37 0.43 -4.30
N ALA A 144 -52.72 1.69 -4.53
CA ALA A 144 -53.97 2.05 -5.23
C ALA A 144 -53.85 3.00 -6.43
N ILE A 145 -52.80 3.82 -6.53
CA ILE A 145 -52.73 4.84 -7.61
C ILE A 145 -51.23 5.07 -7.99
N GLY A 146 -50.60 4.14 -8.69
CA GLY A 146 -49.29 4.39 -9.26
C GLY A 146 -48.15 4.62 -8.24
N SER A 147 -47.02 3.97 -8.42
CA SER A 147 -45.84 4.19 -7.58
C SER A 147 -45.18 5.52 -7.91
N LEU A 148 -45.29 6.51 -7.03
CA LEU A 148 -44.54 7.75 -7.10
C LEU A 148 -43.25 7.57 -6.29
N SER A 149 -42.11 7.37 -6.93
CA SER A 149 -40.80 7.33 -6.29
C SER A 149 -40.36 8.77 -6.02
N ILE A 150 -40.53 9.25 -4.78
CA ILE A 150 -39.93 10.51 -4.35
C ILE A 150 -38.53 10.19 -3.86
N PRO A 151 -37.45 10.68 -4.49
CA PRO A 151 -36.10 10.54 -3.93
C PRO A 151 -36.03 11.46 -2.70
N LEU A 152 -36.20 10.86 -1.52
CA LEU A 152 -35.82 11.51 -0.27
C LEU A 152 -34.27 11.50 -0.24
N MET A 153 -33.67 12.61 -0.64
CA MET A 153 -32.25 12.85 -0.54
C MET A 153 -31.84 13.03 0.93
N SER A 154 -31.74 11.96 1.66
CA SER A 154 -30.90 11.89 2.84
C SER A 154 -29.63 11.14 2.42
N SER A 155 -28.67 11.86 1.84
CA SER A 155 -27.31 11.34 1.66
C SER A 155 -26.65 11.26 3.03
N SER A 156 -26.78 10.13 3.70
CA SER A 156 -25.92 9.84 4.86
C SER A 156 -24.58 9.36 4.33
N ASP A 157 -23.69 10.31 4.04
CA ASP A 157 -22.31 10.00 3.69
C ASP A 157 -21.64 9.42 4.93
N SER A 158 -21.16 8.19 4.84
CA SER A 158 -20.46 7.52 5.93
C SER A 158 -19.05 7.12 5.51
N MET A 159 -18.07 7.45 6.37
CA MET A 159 -16.71 6.97 6.22
C MET A 159 -16.62 5.50 6.64
N VAL A 160 -16.25 4.63 5.72
CA VAL A 160 -16.10 3.19 5.96
C VAL A 160 -14.63 2.81 5.83
N LYS A 161 -14.12 2.09 6.82
CA LYS A 161 -12.79 1.47 6.75
C LYS A 161 -12.78 0.42 5.65
N VAL A 162 -11.91 0.59 4.66
CA VAL A 162 -11.83 -0.29 3.48
C VAL A 162 -10.55 -1.12 3.46
N GLY A 163 -9.57 -0.77 4.30
CA GLY A 163 -8.31 -1.52 4.38
C GLY A 163 -7.53 -1.22 5.66
N VAL A 164 -6.71 -2.19 6.05
CA VAL A 164 -5.67 -2.06 7.08
C VAL A 164 -4.44 -2.76 6.54
N GLU A 165 -3.31 -2.10 6.60
CA GLU A 165 -2.04 -2.66 6.15
C GLU A 165 -0.92 -2.27 7.11
N THR A 166 -0.06 -3.24 7.46
CA THR A 166 1.19 -2.96 8.16
C THR A 166 2.21 -2.49 7.14
N ILE A 167 2.87 -1.39 7.43
CA ILE A 167 3.96 -0.87 6.61
C ILE A 167 5.11 -1.86 6.68
N SER A 168 5.58 -2.32 5.53
CA SER A 168 6.65 -3.31 5.42
C SER A 168 7.90 -2.77 4.70
N GLU A 169 7.87 -1.49 4.27
CA GLU A 169 9.01 -0.86 3.60
C GLU A 169 10.13 -0.59 4.58
N GLU A 170 11.28 -1.21 4.36
CA GLU A 170 12.49 -1.07 5.19
C GLU A 170 12.93 0.40 5.31
N SER A 171 12.88 1.15 4.21
CA SER A 171 13.25 2.58 4.18
C SER A 171 12.43 3.45 5.14
N PHE A 172 11.18 3.08 5.41
CA PHE A 172 10.33 3.76 6.39
C PHE A 172 10.90 3.61 7.81
N TYR A 173 11.28 2.39 8.17
CA TYR A 173 11.85 2.10 9.50
C TYR A 173 13.25 2.67 9.66
N ASP A 174 14.08 2.60 8.64
CA ASP A 174 15.41 3.21 8.62
C ASP A 174 15.33 4.72 8.83
N GLY A 175 14.38 5.38 8.16
CA GLY A 175 14.13 6.80 8.35
C GLY A 175 13.69 7.13 9.77
N PHE A 176 12.78 6.34 10.34
CA PHE A 176 12.32 6.52 11.72
C PHE A 176 13.45 6.32 12.74
N PHE A 177 14.20 5.23 12.63
CA PHE A 177 15.31 4.95 13.55
C PHE A 177 16.44 5.97 13.45
N SER A 178 16.73 6.47 12.26
CA SER A 178 17.69 7.57 12.06
C SER A 178 17.25 8.84 12.79
N LEU A 179 15.98 9.19 12.69
CA LEU A 179 15.42 10.34 13.38
C LEU A 179 15.39 10.15 14.90
N LEU A 180 15.06 8.95 15.37
CA LEU A 180 15.12 8.59 16.79
C LEU A 180 16.55 8.77 17.33
N GLN A 181 17.57 8.28 16.63
CA GLN A 181 18.97 8.43 17.03
C GLN A 181 19.41 9.90 17.03
N GLN A 182 18.93 10.71 16.08
CA GLN A 182 19.19 12.15 16.08
C GLN A 182 18.68 12.78 17.38
N TYR A 183 17.44 12.52 17.81
CA TYR A 183 16.87 13.06 19.05
C TYR A 183 17.50 12.51 20.32
N LEU A 184 18.10 11.32 20.31
CA LEU A 184 18.91 10.81 21.41
C LEU A 184 20.20 11.59 21.57
N ASN A 185 20.83 12.01 20.46
CA ASN A 185 22.11 12.74 20.46
C ASN A 185 21.92 14.24 20.73
N GLU A 186 20.73 14.79 20.47
CA GLU A 186 20.38 16.15 20.83
C GLU A 186 20.09 16.21 22.34
N LYS A 187 21.14 16.47 23.15
CA LYS A 187 20.97 16.76 24.58
C LYS A 187 20.08 17.98 24.75
N PRO A 188 19.09 17.94 25.72
CA PRO A 188 18.32 19.13 26.09
C PRO A 188 19.22 20.21 26.70
#